data_9ec7b51c4caefe85448df692e77cd2af
#
_entry.id   9ec7b51c4caefe85448df692e77cd2af
#
_cell.length_a   1.000
_cell.length_b   1.000
_cell.length_c   1.000
_cell.angle_alpha   90.00
_cell.angle_beta   90.00
_cell.angle_gamma   90.00
#
_symmetry.space_group_name_H-M   'P 1'
#
loop_
_entity.id
_entity.type
_entity.pdbx_description
1 polymer ?
#
loop_
_entity_poly.entity_id
_entity_poly.type
_entity_poly.pdbx_seq_one_letter_code
_entity_poly.pdbx_strand_id
1 'polypeptide(L)'
;MKNIENKKCPVAKKCGGCQYQGIAYEEQLKKKQKMINQLLCKFGKVSPIFGMEYPYYYRNKIHRTFGRDRRGNVISGTYQAGTHQIVPVEECLIEDKKCQEVIHTIQGMLKSFKIKTYDEDTGFGLLRHVLVRRGFHTDEIMVVLVLGSPILPSKNQFVKALRKAHPEITTVVLNVNDKKTSMILGEREILLYGKGYITDTLCGCTFRISPKSFYQVNPVQTEKLYQTAIQFAGLTGKEQVIDAYCGTGTIGIVAAKQAGKVLGIELNKDAVRDARVNAKANGIKNIEFLQGDA
;
A
#
# COMPACT_ATOMS: atom_id res chain seq x y z
N MET A 1 2.64 28.94 -1.93
CA MET A 1 1.88 27.68 -1.77
C MET A 1 0.40 28.04 -1.87
N LYS A 2 -0.42 27.28 -2.65
CA LYS A 2 -1.87 27.47 -2.66
C LYS A 2 -2.38 27.14 -1.25
N ASN A 3 -3.31 27.93 -0.68
CA ASN A 3 -3.97 27.65 0.59
C ASN A 3 -4.61 26.25 0.50
N ILE A 4 -3.99 25.27 1.19
CA ILE A 4 -4.53 23.91 1.26
C ILE A 4 -5.63 23.94 2.30
N GLU A 5 -6.86 23.68 1.88
CA GLU A 5 -8.01 23.57 2.78
C GLU A 5 -7.73 22.49 3.84
N ASN A 6 -7.83 22.87 5.11
CA ASN A 6 -7.60 21.94 6.21
C ASN A 6 -8.85 21.09 6.47
N LYS A 7 -8.96 19.97 5.78
CA LYS A 7 -10.08 19.03 5.91
C LYS A 7 -10.05 18.31 7.25
N LYS A 8 -11.18 18.25 7.94
CA LYS A 8 -11.32 17.54 9.22
C LYS A 8 -11.83 16.12 8.98
N CYS A 9 -11.11 15.13 9.48
CA CYS A 9 -11.56 13.75 9.44
C CYS A 9 -12.57 13.49 10.58
N PRO A 10 -13.80 13.00 10.27
CA PRO A 10 -14.84 12.80 11.29
C PRO A 10 -14.49 11.70 12.31
N VAL A 11 -13.64 10.76 11.94
CA VAL A 11 -13.26 9.61 12.79
C VAL A 11 -11.87 9.73 13.40
N ALA A 12 -11.20 10.88 13.29
CA ALA A 12 -9.81 11.09 13.70
C ALA A 12 -9.49 10.62 15.13
N LYS A 13 -10.39 10.91 16.08
CA LYS A 13 -10.21 10.57 17.51
C LYS A 13 -10.28 9.06 17.79
N LYS A 14 -10.97 8.29 16.95
CA LYS A 14 -11.19 6.85 17.13
C LYS A 14 -10.28 5.99 16.25
N CYS A 15 -10.06 6.40 15.01
CA CYS A 15 -9.28 5.65 14.02
C CYS A 15 -7.80 5.56 14.39
N GLY A 16 -7.20 6.64 14.91
CA GLY A 16 -5.77 6.65 15.29
C GLY A 16 -4.76 6.54 14.14
N GLY A 17 -5.22 6.46 12.88
CA GLY A 17 -4.35 6.25 11.72
C GLY A 17 -3.49 7.45 11.30
N CYS A 18 -3.77 8.65 11.82
CA CYS A 18 -3.10 9.90 11.43
C CYS A 18 -2.65 10.70 12.66
N GLN A 19 -1.34 10.77 12.90
CA GLN A 19 -0.75 11.51 14.04
C GLN A 19 -0.99 13.02 13.97
N TYR A 20 -1.07 13.60 12.78
CA TYR A 20 -1.15 15.05 12.57
C TYR A 20 -2.54 15.51 12.11
N GLN A 21 -3.56 14.67 12.25
CA GLN A 21 -4.91 15.05 11.87
C GLN A 21 -5.41 16.27 12.65
N GLY A 22 -6.02 17.22 11.93
CA GLY A 22 -6.52 18.47 12.52
C GLY A 22 -5.48 19.59 12.64
N ILE A 23 -4.21 19.32 12.29
CA ILE A 23 -3.16 20.34 12.21
C ILE A 23 -3.04 20.79 10.75
N ALA A 24 -3.00 22.09 10.49
CA ALA A 24 -2.78 22.63 9.16
C ALA A 24 -1.48 22.06 8.54
N TYR A 25 -1.50 21.75 7.24
CA TYR A 25 -0.39 21.02 6.62
C TYR A 25 0.94 21.76 6.71
N GLU A 26 0.92 23.08 6.57
CA GLU A 26 2.12 23.92 6.76
C GLU A 26 2.72 23.80 8.17
N GLU A 27 1.85 23.74 9.19
CA GLU A 27 2.28 23.53 10.58
C GLU A 27 2.82 22.11 10.81
N GLN A 28 2.27 21.10 10.10
CA GLN A 28 2.84 19.75 10.12
C GLN A 28 4.26 19.75 9.56
N LEU A 29 4.51 20.46 8.45
CA LEU A 29 5.84 20.56 7.84
C LEU A 29 6.82 21.28 8.78
N LYS A 30 6.41 22.39 9.41
CA LYS A 30 7.24 23.10 10.41
C LYS A 30 7.61 22.22 11.58
N LYS A 31 6.65 21.46 12.14
CA LYS A 31 6.91 20.53 13.26
C LYS A 31 7.90 19.43 12.84
N LYS A 32 7.73 18.82 11.67
CA LYS A 32 8.65 17.80 11.16
C LYS A 32 10.04 18.37 10.91
N GLN A 33 10.14 19.54 10.29
CA GLN A 33 11.42 20.23 10.07
C GLN A 33 12.13 20.53 11.40
N LYS A 34 11.40 21.06 12.41
CA LYS A 34 11.95 21.33 13.73
C LYS A 34 12.49 20.06 14.39
N MET A 35 11.74 18.96 14.33
CA MET A 35 12.16 17.67 14.88
C MET A 35 13.46 17.16 14.25
N ILE A 36 13.56 17.19 12.93
CA ILE A 36 14.77 16.75 12.21
C ILE A 36 15.93 17.68 12.47
N ASN A 37 15.71 19.00 12.52
CA ASN A 37 16.75 19.96 12.91
C ASN A 37 17.31 19.66 14.30
N GLN A 38 16.46 19.36 15.29
CA GLN A 38 16.89 19.02 16.65
C GLN A 38 17.74 17.73 16.69
N LEU A 39 17.40 16.74 15.87
CA LEU A 39 18.13 15.47 15.83
C LEU A 39 19.48 15.57 15.10
N LEU A 40 19.56 16.37 14.05
CA LEU A 40 20.68 16.38 13.11
C LEU A 40 21.55 17.65 13.16
N CYS A 41 21.17 18.70 13.91
CA CYS A 41 21.90 19.98 13.95
C CYS A 41 23.38 19.86 14.32
N LYS A 42 23.73 18.85 15.14
CA LYS A 42 25.14 18.58 15.52
C LYS A 42 26.00 18.02 14.38
N PHE A 43 25.37 17.51 13.33
CA PHE A 43 26.07 16.93 12.16
C PHE A 43 26.14 17.90 10.97
N GLY A 44 25.28 18.92 10.94
CA GLY A 44 25.25 19.90 9.87
C GLY A 44 23.90 20.59 9.71
N LYS A 45 23.80 21.44 8.69
CA LYS A 45 22.57 22.15 8.32
C LYS A 45 21.61 21.22 7.60
N VAL A 46 20.38 21.12 8.11
CA VAL A 46 19.31 20.35 7.46
C VAL A 46 18.63 21.20 6.39
N SER A 47 18.50 20.65 5.20
CA SER A 47 17.80 21.30 4.08
C SER A 47 16.28 21.41 4.40
N PRO A 48 15.57 22.35 3.74
CA PRO A 48 14.12 22.47 3.90
C PRO A 48 13.37 21.19 3.51
N ILE A 49 12.32 20.89 4.26
CA ILE A 49 11.45 19.72 3.99
C ILE A 49 10.68 19.88 2.67
N PHE A 50 10.62 18.83 1.88
CA PHE A 50 9.79 18.76 0.68
C PHE A 50 8.37 18.32 1.04
N GLY A 51 7.42 19.25 0.99
CA GLY A 51 6.01 18.98 1.19
C GLY A 51 5.30 18.50 -0.09
N MET A 52 4.10 17.98 0.07
CA MET A 52 3.16 17.71 -1.02
C MET A 52 2.41 18.98 -1.41
N GLU A 53 2.08 19.13 -2.69
CA GLU A 53 1.17 20.18 -3.15
C GLU A 53 -0.27 19.89 -2.72
N TYR A 54 -0.66 18.61 -2.70
CA TYR A 54 -1.97 18.16 -2.27
C TYR A 54 -1.85 16.93 -1.36
N PRO A 55 -1.89 17.09 -0.03
CA PRO A 55 -1.60 16.02 0.95
C PRO A 55 -2.83 15.15 1.27
N TYR A 56 -3.74 14.99 0.32
CA TYR A 56 -4.94 14.16 0.45
C TYR A 56 -5.00 13.09 -0.63
N TYR A 57 -5.68 11.97 -0.35
CA TYR A 57 -5.98 10.87 -1.27
C TYR A 57 -4.77 10.26 -1.98
N TYR A 58 -3.59 10.38 -1.38
CA TYR A 58 -2.32 9.94 -1.96
C TYR A 58 -2.01 8.46 -1.74
N ARG A 59 -2.69 7.82 -0.78
CA ARG A 59 -2.38 6.46 -0.37
C ARG A 59 -2.96 5.45 -1.35
N ASN A 60 -2.11 4.88 -2.19
CA ASN A 60 -2.48 3.96 -3.27
C ASN A 60 -2.76 2.52 -2.82
N LYS A 61 -2.61 2.22 -1.54
CA LYS A 61 -2.95 0.92 -0.93
C LYS A 61 -3.81 1.16 0.28
N ILE A 62 -5.00 0.58 0.30
CA ILE A 62 -5.90 0.60 1.43
C ILE A 62 -6.17 -0.80 1.93
N HIS A 63 -6.52 -0.87 3.19
CA HIS A 63 -6.90 -2.08 3.87
C HIS A 63 -8.10 -1.79 4.75
N ARG A 64 -9.16 -2.58 4.59
CA ARG A 64 -10.39 -2.44 5.36
C ARG A 64 -10.74 -3.77 6.02
N THR A 65 -11.07 -3.69 7.29
CA THR A 65 -11.72 -4.76 8.03
C THR A 65 -13.22 -4.67 7.86
N PHE A 66 -13.88 -5.81 7.73
CA PHE A 66 -15.32 -5.91 7.58
C PHE A 66 -15.95 -6.54 8.82
N GLY A 67 -17.05 -5.97 9.28
CA GLY A 67 -17.80 -6.47 10.44
C GLY A 67 -19.23 -6.01 10.41
N ARG A 68 -19.88 -6.06 11.59
CA ARG A 68 -21.26 -5.59 11.76
C ARG A 68 -21.35 -4.58 12.89
N ASP A 69 -22.21 -3.61 12.71
CA ASP A 69 -22.60 -2.72 13.81
C ASP A 69 -23.58 -3.42 14.78
N ARG A 70 -23.94 -2.72 15.86
CA ARG A 70 -24.89 -3.23 16.85
C ARG A 70 -26.29 -3.51 16.29
N ARG A 71 -26.63 -2.96 15.12
CA ARG A 71 -27.91 -3.16 14.42
C ARG A 71 -27.82 -4.29 13.39
N GLY A 72 -26.65 -4.93 13.25
CA GLY A 72 -26.40 -6.01 12.29
C GLY A 72 -26.08 -5.53 10.88
N ASN A 73 -25.94 -4.22 10.62
CA ASN A 73 -25.55 -3.71 9.32
C ASN A 73 -24.06 -4.00 9.06
N VAL A 74 -23.71 -4.29 7.82
CA VAL A 74 -22.32 -4.46 7.42
C VAL A 74 -21.63 -3.11 7.47
N ILE A 75 -20.49 -3.07 8.15
CA ILE A 75 -19.59 -1.92 8.21
C ILE A 75 -18.20 -2.31 7.70
N SER A 76 -17.47 -1.33 7.18
CA SER A 76 -16.04 -1.45 6.87
C SER A 76 -15.25 -0.31 7.48
N GLY A 77 -14.04 -0.61 7.93
CA GLY A 77 -13.23 0.41 8.59
C GLY A 77 -11.87 -0.11 9.03
N THR A 78 -11.36 0.46 10.09
CA THR A 78 -10.11 0.05 10.75
C THR A 78 -10.41 -0.34 12.20
N TYR A 79 -9.59 -1.20 12.78
CA TYR A 79 -9.69 -1.44 14.22
C TYR A 79 -9.27 -0.20 15.01
N GLN A 80 -10.02 0.10 16.05
CA GLN A 80 -9.54 1.02 17.10
C GLN A 80 -8.31 0.40 17.76
N ALA A 81 -7.30 1.21 17.99
CA ALA A 81 -6.03 0.75 18.54
C ALA A 81 -6.23 -0.11 19.81
N GLY A 82 -5.59 -1.30 19.83
CA GLY A 82 -5.66 -2.24 20.94
C GLY A 82 -7.00 -2.99 21.12
N THR A 83 -7.88 -2.95 20.12
CA THR A 83 -9.20 -3.61 20.19
C THR A 83 -9.58 -4.27 18.87
N HIS A 84 -10.61 -5.14 18.89
CA HIS A 84 -11.29 -5.63 17.68
C HIS A 84 -12.52 -4.79 17.30
N GLN A 85 -12.71 -3.62 17.93
CA GLN A 85 -13.81 -2.73 17.59
C GLN A 85 -13.50 -2.01 16.27
N ILE A 86 -14.35 -2.21 15.26
CA ILE A 86 -14.22 -1.53 13.97
C ILE A 86 -14.75 -0.10 14.10
N VAL A 87 -13.91 0.85 13.75
CA VAL A 87 -14.29 2.25 13.51
C VAL A 87 -14.76 2.36 12.07
N PRO A 88 -16.07 2.55 11.80
CA PRO A 88 -16.55 2.69 10.44
C PRO A 88 -15.91 3.90 9.76
N VAL A 89 -15.45 3.72 8.53
CA VAL A 89 -14.82 4.79 7.74
C VAL A 89 -15.50 4.84 6.37
N GLU A 90 -16.35 5.82 6.19
CA GLU A 90 -17.01 6.04 4.90
C GLU A 90 -16.06 6.76 3.94
N GLU A 91 -15.40 7.82 4.40
CA GLU A 91 -14.39 8.53 3.63
C GLU A 91 -13.11 8.69 4.46
N CYS A 92 -11.97 8.31 3.87
CA CYS A 92 -10.65 8.54 4.42
C CYS A 92 -9.91 9.59 3.59
N LEU A 93 -9.49 10.68 4.23
CA LEU A 93 -8.87 11.80 3.55
C LEU A 93 -7.47 11.52 2.96
N ILE A 94 -6.83 10.43 3.34
CA ILE A 94 -5.50 10.06 2.80
C ILE A 94 -5.55 8.91 1.81
N GLU A 95 -6.62 8.11 1.79
CA GLU A 95 -6.74 6.94 0.91
C GLU A 95 -7.27 7.31 -0.47
N ASP A 96 -6.75 6.66 -1.51
CA ASP A 96 -7.19 6.85 -2.89
C ASP A 96 -8.70 6.66 -3.05
N LYS A 97 -9.36 7.59 -3.75
CA LYS A 97 -10.82 7.61 -3.89
C LYS A 97 -11.37 6.40 -4.63
N LYS A 98 -10.72 6.01 -5.75
CA LYS A 98 -11.15 4.82 -6.51
C LYS A 98 -11.05 3.54 -5.68
N CYS A 99 -10.00 3.42 -4.87
CA CYS A 99 -9.87 2.31 -3.95
C CYS A 99 -10.99 2.29 -2.89
N GLN A 100 -11.41 3.46 -2.39
CA GLN A 100 -12.53 3.56 -1.45
C GLN A 100 -13.87 3.17 -2.12
N GLU A 101 -14.10 3.59 -3.36
CA GLU A 101 -15.30 3.23 -4.15
C GLU A 101 -15.40 1.70 -4.34
N VAL A 102 -14.27 1.04 -4.63
CA VAL A 102 -14.21 -0.44 -4.72
C VAL A 102 -14.61 -1.09 -3.40
N ILE A 103 -14.12 -0.58 -2.26
CA ILE A 103 -14.49 -1.07 -0.93
C ILE A 103 -16.00 -0.94 -0.69
N HIS A 104 -16.59 0.22 -1.00
CA HIS A 104 -18.03 0.46 -0.82
C HIS A 104 -18.85 -0.47 -1.71
N THR A 105 -18.43 -0.69 -2.95
CA THR A 105 -19.08 -1.66 -3.84
C THR A 105 -19.06 -3.06 -3.25
N ILE A 106 -17.89 -3.53 -2.78
CA ILE A 106 -17.77 -4.84 -2.12
C ILE A 106 -18.69 -4.92 -0.91
N GLN A 107 -18.72 -3.89 -0.05
CA GLN A 107 -19.60 -3.83 1.11
C GLN A 107 -21.08 -4.00 0.73
N GLY A 108 -21.53 -3.30 -0.32
CA GLY A 108 -22.91 -3.41 -0.82
C GLY A 108 -23.23 -4.80 -1.40
N MET A 109 -22.25 -5.50 -1.95
CA MET A 109 -22.42 -6.83 -2.55
C MET A 109 -22.54 -7.96 -1.51
N LEU A 110 -22.03 -7.80 -0.28
CA LEU A 110 -21.94 -8.90 0.69
C LEU A 110 -23.28 -9.57 0.98
N LYS A 111 -24.35 -8.78 1.10
CA LYS A 111 -25.69 -9.30 1.38
C LYS A 111 -26.21 -10.17 0.21
N SER A 112 -26.15 -9.68 -1.01
CA SER A 112 -26.66 -10.36 -2.21
C SER A 112 -25.90 -11.64 -2.52
N PHE A 113 -24.58 -11.67 -2.24
CA PHE A 113 -23.75 -12.86 -2.41
C PHE A 113 -23.69 -13.78 -1.18
N LYS A 114 -24.46 -13.48 -0.11
CA LYS A 114 -24.52 -14.26 1.15
C LYS A 114 -23.14 -14.42 1.81
N ILE A 115 -22.25 -13.43 1.65
CA ILE A 115 -20.93 -13.41 2.28
C ILE A 115 -21.06 -12.82 3.67
N LYS A 116 -20.79 -13.63 4.71
CA LYS A 116 -20.74 -13.16 6.10
C LYS A 116 -19.41 -12.52 6.42
N THR A 117 -19.43 -11.40 7.14
CA THR A 117 -18.21 -10.82 7.72
C THR A 117 -17.67 -11.72 8.82
N TYR A 118 -16.35 -11.80 8.92
CA TYR A 118 -15.68 -12.59 9.96
C TYR A 118 -15.66 -11.83 11.28
N ASP A 119 -15.84 -12.55 12.36
CA ASP A 119 -15.78 -12.05 13.73
C ASP A 119 -14.55 -12.67 14.40
N GLU A 120 -13.58 -11.84 14.80
CA GLU A 120 -12.29 -12.29 15.34
C GLU A 120 -12.43 -12.91 16.74
N ASP A 121 -13.45 -12.52 17.51
CA ASP A 121 -13.66 -13.02 18.86
C ASP A 121 -14.30 -14.42 18.84
N THR A 122 -15.28 -14.63 17.96
CA THR A 122 -16.00 -15.91 17.85
C THR A 122 -15.38 -16.86 16.84
N GLY A 123 -14.64 -16.35 15.86
CA GLY A 123 -14.08 -17.12 14.75
C GLY A 123 -15.10 -17.47 13.67
N PHE A 124 -16.32 -16.92 13.72
CA PHE A 124 -17.36 -17.19 12.74
C PHE A 124 -17.39 -16.16 11.63
N GLY A 125 -17.75 -16.60 10.43
CA GLY A 125 -17.85 -15.77 9.24
C GLY A 125 -16.81 -16.12 8.19
N LEU A 126 -16.72 -15.30 7.16
CA LEU A 126 -15.87 -15.58 5.99
C LEU A 126 -14.92 -14.43 5.66
N LEU A 127 -15.46 -13.23 5.36
CA LEU A 127 -14.68 -12.09 4.91
C LEU A 127 -14.10 -11.34 6.13
N ARG A 128 -12.77 -11.39 6.24
CA ARG A 128 -12.00 -10.69 7.28
C ARG A 128 -11.64 -9.29 6.83
N HIS A 129 -10.91 -9.22 5.71
CA HIS A 129 -10.36 -7.97 5.21
C HIS A 129 -10.48 -7.89 3.70
N VAL A 130 -10.46 -6.67 3.19
CA VAL A 130 -10.22 -6.39 1.78
C VAL A 130 -9.05 -5.44 1.67
N LEU A 131 -8.07 -5.82 0.85
CA LEU A 131 -6.98 -4.95 0.45
C LEU A 131 -7.21 -4.52 -0.99
N VAL A 132 -7.18 -3.21 -1.24
CA VAL A 132 -7.22 -2.65 -2.59
C VAL A 132 -5.95 -1.86 -2.82
N ARG A 133 -5.31 -2.08 -3.97
CA ARG A 133 -4.12 -1.36 -4.37
C ARG A 133 -4.29 -0.87 -5.81
N ARG A 134 -3.94 0.38 -6.05
CA ARG A 134 -3.97 1.00 -7.37
C ARG A 134 -2.56 1.35 -7.83
N GLY A 135 -2.23 1.05 -9.08
CA GLY A 135 -1.09 1.64 -9.76
C GLY A 135 -1.37 3.11 -10.04
N PHE A 136 -0.55 3.99 -9.51
CA PHE A 136 -0.80 5.43 -9.55
C PHE A 136 -0.73 5.99 -10.98
N HIS A 137 0.20 5.50 -11.79
CA HIS A 137 0.38 5.93 -13.18
C HIS A 137 -0.36 5.03 -14.19
N THR A 138 -0.65 3.77 -13.82
CA THR A 138 -1.28 2.81 -14.74
C THR A 138 -2.78 2.68 -14.56
N ASP A 139 -3.32 3.16 -13.45
CA ASP A 139 -4.72 2.96 -13.04
C ASP A 139 -5.13 1.50 -12.81
N GLU A 140 -4.24 0.53 -12.97
CA GLU A 140 -4.54 -0.88 -12.67
C GLU A 140 -4.92 -1.07 -11.21
N ILE A 141 -6.04 -1.74 -10.95
CA ILE A 141 -6.49 -2.02 -9.57
C ILE A 141 -6.39 -3.51 -9.27
N MET A 142 -5.77 -3.83 -8.13
CA MET A 142 -5.74 -5.14 -7.52
C MET A 142 -6.66 -5.17 -6.30
N VAL A 143 -7.52 -6.18 -6.25
CA VAL A 143 -8.37 -6.49 -5.09
C VAL A 143 -7.92 -7.80 -4.48
N VAL A 144 -7.65 -7.80 -3.17
CA VAL A 144 -7.34 -9.01 -2.39
C VAL A 144 -8.45 -9.20 -1.36
N LEU A 145 -9.22 -10.28 -1.51
CA LEU A 145 -10.23 -10.70 -0.55
C LEU A 145 -9.59 -11.63 0.46
N VAL A 146 -9.48 -11.20 1.71
CA VAL A 146 -8.92 -12.02 2.79
C VAL A 146 -10.04 -12.75 3.51
N LEU A 147 -10.04 -14.06 3.37
CA LEU A 147 -11.10 -14.93 3.85
C LEU A 147 -10.58 -15.90 4.92
N GLY A 148 -11.44 -16.25 5.88
CA GLY A 148 -11.17 -17.31 6.86
C GLY A 148 -11.23 -18.73 6.27
N SER A 149 -11.57 -18.90 4.99
CA SER A 149 -11.57 -20.19 4.29
C SER A 149 -11.32 -19.99 2.79
N PRO A 150 -10.91 -21.05 2.05
CA PRO A 150 -10.63 -20.94 0.61
C PRO A 150 -11.88 -20.87 -0.27
N ILE A 151 -13.07 -20.92 0.30
CA ILE A 151 -14.33 -21.02 -0.46
C ILE A 151 -15.04 -19.66 -0.45
N LEU A 152 -15.11 -19.03 -1.61
CA LEU A 152 -15.94 -17.84 -1.83
C LEU A 152 -17.26 -18.26 -2.52
N PRO A 153 -18.43 -18.04 -1.91
CA PRO A 153 -19.72 -18.33 -2.54
C PRO A 153 -19.87 -17.58 -3.87
N SER A 154 -20.37 -18.28 -4.91
CA SER A 154 -20.61 -17.68 -6.24
C SER A 154 -19.43 -16.84 -6.77
N LYS A 155 -18.19 -17.31 -6.57
CA LYS A 155 -16.96 -16.57 -6.85
C LYS A 155 -16.90 -15.92 -8.23
N ASN A 156 -17.34 -16.65 -9.27
CA ASN A 156 -17.30 -16.17 -10.65
C ASN A 156 -18.28 -15.02 -10.88
N GLN A 157 -19.51 -15.13 -10.34
CA GLN A 157 -20.53 -14.09 -10.41
C GLN A 157 -20.13 -12.88 -9.59
N PHE A 158 -19.54 -13.08 -8.40
CA PHE A 158 -19.00 -12.00 -7.57
C PHE A 158 -17.95 -11.19 -8.32
N VAL A 159 -16.92 -11.86 -8.86
CA VAL A 159 -15.85 -11.21 -9.62
C VAL A 159 -16.39 -10.50 -10.87
N LYS A 160 -17.34 -11.15 -11.60
CA LYS A 160 -17.99 -10.54 -12.78
C LYS A 160 -18.75 -9.27 -12.40
N ALA A 161 -19.54 -9.29 -11.33
CA ALA A 161 -20.31 -8.13 -10.85
C ALA A 161 -19.40 -6.99 -10.38
N LEU A 162 -18.36 -7.31 -9.60
CA LEU A 162 -17.37 -6.34 -9.14
C LEU A 162 -16.66 -5.65 -10.31
N ARG A 163 -16.21 -6.41 -11.29
CA ARG A 163 -15.56 -5.87 -12.50
C ARG A 163 -16.49 -5.11 -13.43
N LYS A 164 -17.78 -5.44 -13.43
CA LYS A 164 -18.78 -4.65 -14.17
C LYS A 164 -18.92 -3.25 -13.57
N ALA A 165 -18.84 -3.13 -12.25
CA ALA A 165 -18.88 -1.85 -11.56
C ALA A 165 -17.54 -1.09 -11.65
N HIS A 166 -16.41 -1.80 -11.69
CA HIS A 166 -15.05 -1.26 -11.71
C HIS A 166 -14.22 -1.95 -12.80
N PRO A 167 -14.32 -1.51 -14.07
CA PRO A 167 -13.58 -2.11 -15.19
C PRO A 167 -12.06 -2.04 -15.06
N GLU A 168 -11.54 -1.06 -14.30
CA GLU A 168 -10.13 -0.85 -13.97
C GLU A 168 -9.53 -1.93 -13.06
N ILE A 169 -10.35 -2.81 -12.48
CA ILE A 169 -9.85 -3.98 -11.73
C ILE A 169 -9.23 -4.98 -12.71
N THR A 170 -7.90 -5.06 -12.70
CA THR A 170 -7.11 -5.94 -13.56
C THR A 170 -6.78 -7.27 -12.91
N THR A 171 -6.86 -7.37 -11.57
CA THR A 171 -6.63 -8.62 -10.86
C THR A 171 -7.43 -8.72 -9.57
N VAL A 172 -7.94 -9.93 -9.29
CA VAL A 172 -8.63 -10.28 -8.04
C VAL A 172 -8.00 -11.54 -7.47
N VAL A 173 -7.57 -11.47 -6.23
CA VAL A 173 -6.94 -12.56 -5.49
C VAL A 173 -7.76 -12.87 -4.24
N LEU A 174 -7.96 -14.14 -3.95
CA LEU A 174 -8.44 -14.62 -2.66
C LEU A 174 -7.20 -15.02 -1.84
N ASN A 175 -7.04 -14.41 -0.69
CA ASN A 175 -6.01 -14.78 0.28
C ASN A 175 -6.69 -15.50 1.45
N VAL A 176 -6.18 -16.68 1.80
CA VAL A 176 -6.72 -17.49 2.90
C VAL A 176 -5.93 -17.17 4.17
N ASN A 177 -6.64 -16.62 5.15
CA ASN A 177 -6.10 -16.40 6.49
C ASN A 177 -7.07 -17.02 7.52
N ASP A 178 -6.85 -18.29 7.81
CA ASP A 178 -7.62 -19.12 8.75
C ASP A 178 -7.03 -19.13 10.17
N LYS A 179 -5.91 -18.43 10.38
CA LYS A 179 -5.20 -18.40 11.66
C LYS A 179 -5.72 -17.25 12.54
N LYS A 180 -5.71 -17.44 13.86
CA LYS A 180 -5.86 -16.38 14.85
C LYS A 180 -4.53 -15.62 14.94
N THR A 181 -4.42 -14.52 14.21
CA THR A 181 -3.18 -13.74 14.09
C THR A 181 -3.51 -12.27 13.77
N SER A 182 -2.64 -11.36 14.20
CA SER A 182 -2.69 -9.95 13.81
C SER A 182 -2.23 -9.70 12.36
N MET A 183 -1.65 -10.71 11.71
CA MET A 183 -1.26 -10.61 10.30
C MET A 183 -2.51 -10.58 9.41
N ILE A 184 -2.57 -9.61 8.50
CA ILE A 184 -3.72 -9.42 7.61
C ILE A 184 -3.76 -10.52 6.55
N LEU A 185 -2.62 -10.76 5.88
CA LEU A 185 -2.52 -11.75 4.80
C LEU A 185 -2.02 -13.09 5.34
N GLY A 186 -2.72 -14.15 4.97
CA GLY A 186 -2.26 -15.53 5.14
C GLY A 186 -1.26 -15.94 4.06
N GLU A 187 -0.81 -17.17 4.11
CA GLU A 187 0.22 -17.68 3.19
C GLU A 187 -0.35 -18.09 1.82
N ARG A 188 -1.55 -18.65 1.81
CA ARG A 188 -2.17 -19.23 0.61
C ARG A 188 -2.92 -18.16 -0.18
N GLU A 189 -2.62 -18.07 -1.47
CA GLU A 189 -3.31 -17.20 -2.43
C GLU A 189 -3.96 -18.04 -3.53
N ILE A 190 -5.15 -17.63 -3.97
CA ILE A 190 -5.90 -18.24 -5.06
C ILE A 190 -6.25 -17.12 -6.04
N LEU A 191 -5.77 -17.23 -7.26
CA LEU A 191 -6.11 -16.28 -8.31
C LEU A 191 -7.56 -16.49 -8.74
N LEU A 192 -8.38 -15.43 -8.61
CA LEU A 192 -9.77 -15.44 -9.07
C LEU A 192 -9.91 -14.80 -10.46
N TYR A 193 -9.10 -13.78 -10.74
CA TYR A 193 -9.09 -13.07 -12.02
C TYR A 193 -7.77 -12.37 -12.28
N GLY A 194 -7.36 -12.28 -13.55
CA GLY A 194 -6.22 -11.51 -14.01
C GLY A 194 -4.87 -12.20 -13.81
N LYS A 195 -3.81 -11.40 -13.59
CA LYS A 195 -2.42 -11.87 -13.54
C LYS A 195 -1.92 -12.20 -12.13
N GLY A 196 -2.69 -11.85 -11.06
CA GLY A 196 -2.26 -11.97 -9.67
C GLY A 196 -1.34 -10.85 -9.21
N TYR A 197 -1.14 -9.83 -10.01
CA TYR A 197 -0.35 -8.64 -9.72
C TYR A 197 -0.85 -7.45 -10.54
N ILE A 198 -0.46 -6.25 -10.15
CA ILE A 198 -0.59 -5.04 -10.96
C ILE A 198 0.80 -4.52 -11.32
N THR A 199 0.85 -3.60 -12.27
CA THR A 199 2.06 -2.85 -12.60
C THR A 199 1.87 -1.38 -12.27
N ASP A 200 2.95 -0.71 -11.92
CA ASP A 200 2.99 0.75 -11.78
C ASP A 200 4.33 1.29 -12.24
N THR A 201 4.37 2.59 -12.50
CA THR A 201 5.61 3.28 -12.91
C THR A 201 6.09 4.17 -11.77
N LEU A 202 7.40 4.17 -11.49
CA LEU A 202 8.05 5.00 -10.49
C LEU A 202 9.43 5.43 -11.01
N CYS A 203 9.70 6.72 -11.06
CA CYS A 203 10.95 7.29 -11.61
C CYS A 203 11.29 6.74 -13.02
N GLY A 204 10.27 6.55 -13.86
CA GLY A 204 10.44 6.02 -15.22
C GLY A 204 10.88 4.55 -15.30
N CYS A 205 10.66 3.79 -14.22
CA CYS A 205 10.77 2.32 -14.19
C CYS A 205 9.41 1.69 -13.94
N THR A 206 9.15 0.57 -14.58
CA THR A 206 7.91 -0.21 -14.38
C THR A 206 8.15 -1.30 -13.34
N PHE A 207 7.24 -1.39 -12.37
CA PHE A 207 7.32 -2.37 -11.28
C PHE A 207 6.09 -3.26 -11.26
N ARG A 208 6.32 -4.56 -11.17
CA ARG A 208 5.33 -5.55 -10.81
C ARG A 208 5.12 -5.52 -9.31
N ILE A 209 3.85 -5.48 -8.88
CA ILE A 209 3.44 -5.36 -7.49
C ILE A 209 2.47 -6.51 -7.18
N SER A 210 2.94 -7.49 -6.40
CA SER A 210 2.16 -8.64 -5.94
C SER A 210 1.39 -8.30 -4.65
N PRO A 211 0.40 -9.11 -4.21
CA PRO A 211 -0.39 -8.82 -3.00
C PRO A 211 0.47 -8.59 -1.74
N LYS A 212 1.49 -9.40 -1.54
CA LYS A 212 2.40 -9.36 -0.37
C LYS A 212 3.57 -8.39 -0.53
N SER A 213 3.83 -7.89 -1.75
CA SER A 213 4.97 -7.00 -2.01
C SER A 213 4.81 -5.69 -1.25
N PHE A 214 5.90 -5.27 -0.59
CA PHE A 214 6.01 -3.90 -0.13
C PHE A 214 6.21 -2.99 -1.35
N TYR A 215 5.44 -1.93 -1.41
CA TYR A 215 5.56 -0.84 -2.39
C TYR A 215 5.10 0.45 -1.71
N GLN A 216 5.80 1.53 -1.93
CA GLN A 216 5.53 2.80 -1.26
C GLN A 216 4.11 3.30 -1.55
N VAL A 217 3.42 3.72 -0.49
CA VAL A 217 1.99 4.08 -0.57
C VAL A 217 1.74 5.52 -1.02
N ASN A 218 2.79 6.33 -1.13
CA ASN A 218 2.74 7.71 -1.62
C ASN A 218 3.68 7.87 -2.82
N PRO A 219 3.25 7.53 -4.03
CA PRO A 219 4.11 7.53 -5.22
C PRO A 219 4.74 8.90 -5.49
N VAL A 220 3.97 9.98 -5.36
CA VAL A 220 4.45 11.36 -5.60
C VAL A 220 5.64 11.72 -4.71
N GLN A 221 5.55 11.44 -3.41
CA GLN A 221 6.66 11.72 -2.49
C GLN A 221 7.80 10.70 -2.63
N THR A 222 7.49 9.48 -3.02
CA THR A 222 8.52 8.45 -3.27
C THR A 222 9.40 8.82 -4.44
N GLU A 223 8.86 9.35 -5.53
CA GLU A 223 9.66 9.82 -6.66
C GLU A 223 10.60 10.95 -6.24
N LYS A 224 10.09 11.95 -5.50
CA LYS A 224 10.93 13.03 -4.94
C LYS A 224 12.03 12.49 -4.03
N LEU A 225 11.67 11.53 -3.15
CA LEU A 225 12.64 10.89 -2.25
C LEU A 225 13.74 10.18 -3.02
N TYR A 226 13.39 9.35 -4.00
CA TYR A 226 14.36 8.58 -4.77
C TYR A 226 15.25 9.49 -5.63
N GLN A 227 14.66 10.47 -6.32
CA GLN A 227 15.41 11.45 -7.10
C GLN A 227 16.41 12.23 -6.22
N THR A 228 15.96 12.68 -5.03
CA THR A 228 16.83 13.41 -4.09
C THR A 228 17.96 12.52 -3.57
N ALA A 229 17.66 11.26 -3.21
CA ALA A 229 18.67 10.32 -2.72
C ALA A 229 19.75 10.05 -3.79
N ILE A 230 19.33 9.81 -5.02
CA ILE A 230 20.24 9.56 -6.15
C ILE A 230 21.07 10.80 -6.49
N GLN A 231 20.46 11.99 -6.47
CA GLN A 231 21.16 13.24 -6.65
C GLN A 231 22.25 13.46 -5.57
N PHE A 232 21.93 13.18 -4.31
CA PHE A 232 22.90 13.28 -3.21
C PHE A 232 24.01 12.24 -3.29
N ALA A 233 23.72 11.06 -3.84
CA ALA A 233 24.72 10.02 -4.06
C ALA A 233 25.77 10.42 -5.13
N GLY A 234 25.47 11.38 -6.01
CA GLY A 234 26.39 11.90 -7.01
C GLY A 234 26.94 10.84 -7.96
N LEU A 235 26.08 9.89 -8.37
CA LEU A 235 26.49 8.73 -9.17
C LEU A 235 27.01 9.14 -10.54
N THR A 236 28.16 8.60 -10.92
CA THR A 236 28.90 8.92 -12.19
C THR A 236 28.95 7.72 -13.14
N GLY A 237 28.37 6.58 -12.79
CA GLY A 237 28.44 5.34 -13.54
C GLY A 237 29.60 4.40 -13.16
N LYS A 238 30.37 4.74 -12.13
CA LYS A 238 31.51 3.92 -11.65
C LYS A 238 31.29 3.32 -10.28
N GLU A 239 30.34 3.86 -9.53
CA GLU A 239 30.09 3.51 -8.13
C GLU A 239 29.46 2.13 -8.00
N GLN A 240 29.78 1.46 -6.89
CA GLN A 240 29.07 0.31 -6.40
C GLN A 240 28.08 0.77 -5.32
N VAL A 241 26.81 0.47 -5.51
CA VAL A 241 25.72 0.84 -4.59
C VAL A 241 25.16 -0.40 -3.92
N ILE A 242 24.96 -0.35 -2.61
CA ILE A 242 24.26 -1.37 -1.86
C ILE A 242 22.87 -0.84 -1.50
N ASP A 243 21.82 -1.54 -1.92
CA ASP A 243 20.44 -1.33 -1.52
C ASP A 243 20.08 -2.38 -0.45
N ALA A 244 20.40 -2.04 0.80
CA ALA A 244 20.09 -2.88 1.95
C ALA A 244 18.57 -2.86 2.24
N TYR A 245 17.98 -4.03 2.49
CA TYR A 245 16.53 -4.19 2.66
C TYR A 245 15.73 -3.74 1.42
N CYS A 246 16.19 -4.17 0.24
CA CYS A 246 15.74 -3.63 -1.06
C CYS A 246 14.28 -3.91 -1.42
N GLY A 247 13.59 -4.82 -0.71
CA GLY A 247 12.23 -5.22 -1.03
C GLY A 247 12.11 -5.73 -2.47
N THR A 248 11.21 -5.15 -3.26
CA THR A 248 11.05 -5.47 -4.69
C THR A 248 12.03 -4.72 -5.61
N GLY A 249 13.10 -4.16 -5.03
CA GLY A 249 14.23 -3.55 -5.75
C GLY A 249 13.95 -2.15 -6.28
N THR A 250 12.96 -1.42 -5.74
CA THR A 250 12.49 -0.18 -6.36
C THR A 250 13.57 0.90 -6.43
N ILE A 251 14.27 1.20 -5.32
CA ILE A 251 15.30 2.25 -5.32
C ILE A 251 16.58 1.77 -6.01
N GLY A 252 16.98 0.51 -5.80
CA GLY A 252 18.16 -0.07 -6.44
C GLY A 252 18.07 -0.09 -7.97
N ILE A 253 16.89 -0.44 -8.52
CA ILE A 253 16.64 -0.43 -9.98
C ILE A 253 16.70 1.00 -10.53
N VAL A 254 16.15 1.99 -9.83
CA VAL A 254 16.21 3.39 -10.25
C VAL A 254 17.66 3.89 -10.18
N ALA A 255 18.42 3.56 -9.12
CA ALA A 255 19.81 3.92 -8.96
C ALA A 255 20.72 3.27 -10.02
N ALA A 256 20.42 2.04 -10.44
CA ALA A 256 21.20 1.30 -11.42
C ALA A 256 21.28 1.99 -12.79
N LYS A 257 20.37 2.92 -13.11
CA LYS A 257 20.46 3.75 -14.33
C LYS A 257 21.65 4.69 -14.32
N GLN A 258 22.22 5.01 -13.15
CA GLN A 258 23.33 5.97 -12.99
C GLN A 258 24.52 5.37 -12.26
N ALA A 259 24.39 4.21 -11.61
CA ALA A 259 25.45 3.51 -10.91
C ALA A 259 26.23 2.56 -11.84
N GLY A 260 27.47 2.25 -11.50
CA GLY A 260 28.27 1.22 -12.18
C GLY A 260 27.76 -0.19 -11.88
N LYS A 261 27.51 -0.49 -10.61
CA LYS A 261 26.93 -1.77 -10.15
C LYS A 261 26.04 -1.53 -8.93
N VAL A 262 24.95 -2.30 -8.83
CA VAL A 262 24.07 -2.29 -7.65
C VAL A 262 23.96 -3.70 -7.08
N LEU A 263 23.96 -3.80 -5.75
CA LEU A 263 23.67 -5.01 -5.01
C LEU A 263 22.46 -4.77 -4.11
N GLY A 264 21.35 -5.46 -4.37
CA GLY A 264 20.16 -5.47 -3.50
C GLY A 264 20.19 -6.64 -2.54
N ILE A 265 19.94 -6.41 -1.26
CA ILE A 265 19.86 -7.44 -0.23
C ILE A 265 18.47 -7.42 0.41
N GLU A 266 17.82 -8.57 0.49
CA GLU A 266 16.45 -8.67 1.03
C GLU A 266 16.22 -10.07 1.64
N LEU A 267 15.63 -10.11 2.83
CA LEU A 267 15.35 -11.35 3.54
C LEU A 267 14.23 -12.17 2.90
N ASN A 268 13.20 -11.47 2.38
CA ASN A 268 12.00 -12.11 1.83
C ASN A 268 12.26 -12.64 0.41
N LYS A 269 12.26 -13.99 0.28
CA LYS A 269 12.47 -14.68 -0.99
C LYS A 269 11.51 -14.25 -2.11
N ASP A 270 10.25 -13.98 -1.81
CA ASP A 270 9.26 -13.55 -2.82
C ASP A 270 9.55 -12.13 -3.31
N ALA A 271 9.99 -11.24 -2.41
CA ALA A 271 10.41 -9.89 -2.77
C ALA A 271 11.68 -9.92 -3.67
N VAL A 272 12.66 -10.77 -3.34
CA VAL A 272 13.86 -10.98 -4.19
C VAL A 272 13.48 -11.48 -5.58
N ARG A 273 12.54 -12.43 -5.67
CA ARG A 273 12.02 -12.91 -6.96
C ARG A 273 11.37 -11.77 -7.76
N ASP A 274 10.51 -10.97 -7.12
CA ASP A 274 9.85 -9.84 -7.78
C ASP A 274 10.89 -8.76 -8.18
N ALA A 275 11.92 -8.51 -7.38
CA ALA A 275 13.02 -7.59 -7.71
C ALA A 275 13.78 -8.01 -8.98
N ARG A 276 14.11 -9.30 -9.12
CA ARG A 276 14.74 -9.82 -10.34
C ARG A 276 13.86 -9.68 -11.58
N VAL A 277 12.55 -9.95 -11.44
CA VAL A 277 11.57 -9.74 -12.52
C VAL A 277 11.49 -8.27 -12.89
N ASN A 278 11.47 -7.37 -11.91
CA ASN A 278 11.43 -5.92 -12.12
C ASN A 278 12.69 -5.40 -12.83
N ALA A 279 13.88 -5.83 -12.41
CA ALA A 279 15.13 -5.45 -13.07
C ALA A 279 15.14 -5.89 -14.56
N LYS A 280 14.74 -7.13 -14.82
CA LYS A 280 14.64 -7.65 -16.19
C LYS A 280 13.63 -6.87 -17.04
N ALA A 281 12.46 -6.56 -16.49
CA ALA A 281 11.40 -5.80 -17.18
C ALA A 281 11.85 -4.38 -17.57
N ASN A 282 12.78 -3.80 -16.80
CA ASN A 282 13.35 -2.47 -17.06
C ASN A 282 14.67 -2.52 -17.87
N GLY A 283 15.11 -3.70 -18.31
CA GLY A 283 16.36 -3.85 -19.07
C GLY A 283 17.64 -3.58 -18.25
N ILE A 284 17.53 -3.54 -16.91
CA ILE A 284 18.68 -3.28 -16.02
C ILE A 284 19.52 -4.56 -15.88
N LYS A 285 20.82 -4.46 -16.23
CA LYS A 285 21.76 -5.60 -16.25
C LYS A 285 22.84 -5.49 -15.17
N ASN A 286 23.07 -4.31 -14.62
CA ASN A 286 24.11 -4.00 -13.64
C ASN A 286 23.60 -4.06 -12.19
N ILE A 287 22.57 -4.84 -11.92
CA ILE A 287 22.03 -5.08 -10.58
C ILE A 287 21.96 -6.58 -10.27
N GLU A 288 22.36 -6.95 -9.07
CA GLU A 288 22.22 -8.28 -8.52
C GLU A 288 21.36 -8.25 -7.26
N PHE A 289 20.63 -9.33 -6.99
CA PHE A 289 19.81 -9.46 -5.77
C PHE A 289 20.18 -10.73 -5.00
N LEU A 290 20.53 -10.54 -3.73
CA LEU A 290 20.81 -11.60 -2.78
C LEU A 290 19.68 -11.75 -1.77
N GLN A 291 19.33 -12.99 -1.45
CA GLN A 291 18.48 -13.28 -0.31
C GLN A 291 19.36 -13.37 0.94
N GLY A 292 19.13 -12.50 1.90
CA GLY A 292 19.88 -12.46 3.15
C GLY A 292 19.46 -11.31 4.04
N ASP A 293 19.99 -11.28 5.24
CA ASP A 293 19.93 -10.16 6.17
C ASP A 293 21.11 -9.21 5.87
N ALA A 294 20.86 -7.90 5.86
CA ALA A 294 21.83 -6.88 5.45
C ALA A 294 22.62 -6.30 6.62
#